data_7339ff6f2514ac2a978763cb9deb94bd
#
_entry.id   7339ff6f2514ac2a978763cb9deb94bd
#
_cell.length_a   1.000
_cell.length_b   1.000
_cell.length_c   1.000
_cell.angle_alpha   90.00
_cell.angle_beta   90.00
_cell.angle_gamma   90.00
#
_symmetry.space_group_name_H-M   'P 1'
#
loop_
_entity.id
_entity.type
_entity.pdbx_description
1 polymer ?
#
loop_
_entity_poly.entity_id
_entity_poly.type
_entity_poly.pdbx_seq_one_letter_code
_entity_poly.pdbx_strand_id
1 'polypeptide(L)'
;MDDLWWLPSLIVFGGVGIIVWLLVALLRRRNPKTPVASIDDLHRRAGIALVRTDDAVREAEDEVGFAEAEFGREAARGYAADVASARSALGEAFRLRQSLEDEIADTEAQRRAWNERIISVCEDVERTLSARLRGFDERRGAERSAPDLLDQLERRIDRARERLTTTGLAIASAAERYAASAVEDARVLRRTAQDTVDQATDDATTTKDRIDTGRPAAAALHALGRELQQAEDRLDAVERSLAGIAAAETELAAAGRELRTVIAEAEALGATVERAETAAVIATAVERANRALLEAESTTSPDGDRVLPDPMRRLEVVRAADIDLDAALATARSTQQRLDNAREAMRGALFTADSNIRVAVDVISAHRGRVGADARTRLAEAQRQLALAEAAAVDDPVEALDAARRASRIAQDADALARYDVG
;
A
#
# COMPACT_ATOMS: atom_id res chain seq x y z
N MET A 1 55.51 6.19 -12.22
CA MET A 1 55.55 7.45 -11.44
C MET A 1 54.32 8.20 -11.83
N ASP A 2 53.40 8.31 -10.87
CA ASP A 2 52.36 9.34 -10.73
C ASP A 2 51.04 8.77 -10.15
N ASP A 3 51.14 8.37 -8.85
CA ASP A 3 49.94 7.93 -8.09
C ASP A 3 49.69 8.85 -6.88
N LEU A 4 49.74 10.17 -7.05
CA LEU A 4 49.55 11.13 -5.96
C LEU A 4 48.37 12.12 -6.22
N TRP A 5 47.43 11.78 -7.10
CA TRP A 5 46.29 12.64 -7.43
C TRP A 5 45.27 12.78 -6.27
N TRP A 6 45.29 11.89 -5.30
CA TRP A 6 44.40 11.90 -4.11
C TRP A 6 44.93 12.81 -2.96
N LEU A 7 46.19 13.21 -3.01
CA LEU A 7 46.81 14.05 -1.98
C LEU A 7 46.11 15.42 -1.76
N PRO A 8 45.70 16.17 -2.80
CA PRO A 8 44.96 17.42 -2.61
C PRO A 8 43.63 17.24 -1.89
N SER A 9 42.92 16.15 -2.15
CA SER A 9 41.65 15.83 -1.49
C SER A 9 41.84 15.52 0.01
N LEU A 10 42.88 14.79 0.37
CA LEU A 10 43.21 14.47 1.75
C LEU A 10 43.60 15.70 2.58
N ILE A 11 44.31 16.67 1.96
CA ILE A 11 44.65 17.94 2.62
C ILE A 11 43.41 18.79 2.85
N VAL A 12 42.48 18.86 1.87
CA VAL A 12 41.25 19.64 2.01
C VAL A 12 40.30 18.99 3.05
N PHE A 13 40.05 17.69 2.96
CA PHE A 13 39.15 16.99 3.93
C PHE A 13 39.80 16.89 5.31
N GLY A 14 41.12 16.70 5.41
CA GLY A 14 41.82 16.71 6.69
C GLY A 14 41.81 18.08 7.35
N GLY A 15 42.02 19.15 6.56
CA GLY A 15 41.94 20.55 7.00
C GLY A 15 40.55 20.93 7.49
N VAL A 16 39.51 20.58 6.72
CA VAL A 16 38.09 20.78 7.14
C VAL A 16 37.77 19.99 8.40
N GLY A 17 38.20 18.73 8.52
CA GLY A 17 38.01 17.90 9.71
C GLY A 17 38.65 18.52 10.96
N ILE A 18 39.86 19.05 10.86
CA ILE A 18 40.57 19.74 11.96
C ILE A 18 39.88 21.06 12.33
N ILE A 19 39.41 21.85 11.33
CA ILE A 19 38.65 23.08 11.61
C ILE A 19 37.32 22.78 12.31
N VAL A 20 36.57 21.80 11.84
CA VAL A 20 35.30 21.35 12.48
C VAL A 20 35.58 20.83 13.90
N TRP A 21 36.62 20.01 14.10
CA TRP A 21 37.00 19.52 15.42
C TRP A 21 37.42 20.66 16.35
N LEU A 22 38.22 21.64 15.88
CA LEU A 22 38.59 22.84 16.63
C LEU A 22 37.36 23.70 16.97
N LEU A 23 36.43 23.86 16.04
CA LEU A 23 35.17 24.60 16.24
C LEU A 23 34.28 23.91 17.28
N VAL A 24 34.14 22.58 17.22
CA VAL A 24 33.39 21.76 18.19
C VAL A 24 34.12 21.79 19.56
N ALA A 25 35.46 21.73 19.59
CA ALA A 25 36.23 21.83 20.81
C ALA A 25 36.13 23.24 21.44
N LEU A 26 36.11 24.30 20.64
CA LEU A 26 35.90 25.69 21.08
C LEU A 26 34.49 25.92 21.60
N LEU A 27 33.47 25.35 20.90
CA LEU A 27 32.05 25.39 21.33
C LEU A 27 31.85 24.58 22.64
N ARG A 28 32.50 23.42 22.78
CA ARG A 28 32.49 22.65 24.05
C ARG A 28 33.24 23.35 25.18
N ARG A 29 34.31 24.12 24.90
CA ARG A 29 35.00 24.94 25.89
C ARG A 29 34.22 26.21 26.26
N ARG A 30 33.24 26.63 25.45
CA ARG A 30 32.34 27.74 25.72
C ARG A 30 31.02 27.32 26.40
N ASN A 31 30.92 26.10 26.94
CA ASN A 31 29.94 25.87 27.98
C ASN A 31 30.39 26.64 29.22
N PRO A 32 29.82 27.83 29.49
CA PRO A 32 30.03 28.44 30.81
C PRO A 32 29.46 27.39 31.77
N LYS A 33 30.28 26.88 32.69
CA LYS A 33 29.75 26.39 33.96
C LYS A 33 28.83 27.51 34.38
N THR A 34 27.48 27.32 34.28
CA THR A 34 26.52 28.25 34.87
C THR A 34 27.07 28.56 36.28
N PRO A 35 27.39 29.81 36.62
CA PRO A 35 27.87 30.11 37.96
C PRO A 35 26.82 29.56 38.87
N VAL A 36 27.24 28.67 39.80
CA VAL A 36 26.32 28.13 40.82
C VAL A 36 25.74 29.35 41.49
N ALA A 37 24.43 29.62 41.26
CA ALA A 37 23.76 30.81 41.76
C ALA A 37 24.05 30.93 43.26
N SER A 38 24.40 32.12 43.70
CA SER A 38 24.63 32.35 45.13
C SER A 38 23.33 32.07 45.89
N ILE A 39 23.45 31.64 47.14
CA ILE A 39 22.25 31.38 47.98
C ILE A 39 21.34 32.60 48.03
N ASP A 40 21.91 33.79 48.14
CA ASP A 40 21.16 35.07 48.16
C ASP A 40 20.42 35.28 46.84
N ASP A 41 21.00 34.91 45.72
CA ASP A 41 20.35 34.98 44.41
C ASP A 41 19.21 33.98 44.28
N LEU A 42 19.39 32.74 44.74
CA LEU A 42 18.34 31.74 44.81
C LEU A 42 17.19 32.17 45.75
N HIS A 43 17.53 32.72 46.90
CA HIS A 43 16.56 33.22 47.85
C HIS A 43 15.70 34.37 47.28
N ARG A 44 16.33 35.32 46.58
CA ARG A 44 15.61 36.42 45.88
C ARG A 44 14.73 35.85 44.76
N ARG A 45 15.23 34.93 43.95
CA ARG A 45 14.46 34.28 42.89
C ARG A 45 13.26 33.52 43.43
N ALA A 46 13.44 32.74 44.52
CA ALA A 46 12.35 32.05 45.20
C ALA A 46 11.26 33.02 45.71
N GLY A 47 11.67 34.15 46.29
CA GLY A 47 10.74 35.19 46.71
C GLY A 47 9.94 35.82 45.56
N ILE A 48 10.62 36.12 44.45
CA ILE A 48 9.95 36.64 43.22
C ILE A 48 9.00 35.59 42.63
N ALA A 49 9.41 34.34 42.56
CA ALA A 49 8.58 33.25 42.07
C ALA A 49 7.32 33.08 42.92
N LEU A 50 7.43 33.09 44.25
CA LEU A 50 6.29 33.01 45.17
C LEU A 50 5.25 34.11 44.95
N VAL A 51 5.69 35.39 44.86
CA VAL A 51 4.77 36.53 44.64
C VAL A 51 4.08 36.39 43.28
N ARG A 52 4.84 36.09 42.24
CA ARG A 52 4.28 35.95 40.88
C ARG A 52 3.29 34.77 40.80
N THR A 53 3.60 33.65 41.46
CA THR A 53 2.70 32.48 41.48
C THR A 53 1.47 32.74 42.36
N ASP A 54 1.56 33.51 43.46
CA ASP A 54 0.40 33.93 44.27
C ASP A 54 -0.57 34.79 43.44
N ASP A 55 -0.04 35.75 42.70
CA ASP A 55 -0.84 36.60 41.80
C ASP A 55 -1.49 35.73 40.72
N ALA A 56 -0.76 34.80 40.10
CA ALA A 56 -1.28 33.90 39.06
C ALA A 56 -2.37 32.94 39.61
N VAL A 57 -2.26 32.47 40.84
CA VAL A 57 -3.29 31.62 41.47
C VAL A 57 -4.55 32.45 41.76
N ARG A 58 -4.44 33.68 42.25
CA ARG A 58 -5.62 34.56 42.46
C ARG A 58 -6.33 34.88 41.17
N GLU A 59 -5.58 35.24 40.12
CA GLU A 59 -6.16 35.48 38.78
C GLU A 59 -6.87 34.22 38.25
N ALA A 60 -6.27 33.03 38.44
CA ALA A 60 -6.88 31.77 38.06
C ALA A 60 -8.16 31.44 38.89
N GLU A 61 -8.21 31.81 40.20
CA GLU A 61 -9.40 31.67 41.04
C GLU A 61 -10.57 32.54 40.54
N ASP A 62 -10.29 33.78 40.16
CA ASP A 62 -11.30 34.67 39.56
C ASP A 62 -11.79 34.12 38.22
N GLU A 63 -10.88 33.58 37.40
CA GLU A 63 -11.20 33.03 36.08
C GLU A 63 -12.03 31.73 36.17
N VAL A 64 -11.97 30.95 37.26
CA VAL A 64 -12.87 29.80 37.48
C VAL A 64 -14.31 30.24 37.48
N GLY A 65 -14.63 31.36 38.16
CA GLY A 65 -15.98 31.90 38.20
C GLY A 65 -16.51 32.32 36.82
N PHE A 66 -15.67 32.94 36.00
CA PHE A 66 -16.00 33.30 34.62
C PHE A 66 -16.18 32.06 33.75
N ALA A 67 -15.27 31.05 33.86
CA ALA A 67 -15.36 29.81 33.11
C ALA A 67 -16.63 29.00 33.46
N GLU A 68 -17.07 28.98 34.74
CA GLU A 68 -18.32 28.34 35.15
C GLU A 68 -19.54 29.04 34.56
N ALA A 69 -19.53 30.37 34.51
CA ALA A 69 -20.64 31.16 33.95
C ALA A 69 -20.77 30.99 32.43
N GLU A 70 -19.63 30.93 31.73
CA GLU A 70 -19.56 30.89 30.27
C GLU A 70 -19.73 29.47 29.70
N PHE A 71 -19.05 28.48 30.29
CA PHE A 71 -18.98 27.08 29.74
C PHE A 71 -19.76 26.08 30.61
N GLY A 72 -20.25 26.47 31.76
CA GLY A 72 -20.93 25.61 32.72
C GLY A 72 -19.98 24.87 33.67
N ARG A 73 -20.52 24.48 34.85
CA ARG A 73 -19.73 23.83 35.93
C ARG A 73 -19.00 22.56 35.51
N GLU A 74 -19.60 21.76 34.63
CA GLU A 74 -19.00 20.52 34.18
C GLU A 74 -17.71 20.78 33.36
N ALA A 75 -17.75 21.74 32.46
CA ALA A 75 -16.60 22.12 31.65
C ALA A 75 -15.49 22.81 32.47
N ALA A 76 -15.88 23.59 33.52
CA ALA A 76 -14.95 24.28 34.39
C ALA A 76 -14.38 23.41 35.53
N ARG A 77 -14.98 22.24 35.82
CA ARG A 77 -14.59 21.34 36.94
C ARG A 77 -13.10 20.99 36.95
N GLY A 78 -12.55 20.64 35.81
CA GLY A 78 -11.14 20.27 35.68
C GLY A 78 -10.22 21.46 36.03
N TYR A 79 -10.58 22.66 35.60
CA TYR A 79 -9.83 23.88 35.89
C TYR A 79 -9.91 24.25 37.38
N ALA A 80 -11.11 24.20 37.96
CA ALA A 80 -11.30 24.44 39.39
C ALA A 80 -10.46 23.46 40.26
N ALA A 81 -10.37 22.18 39.86
CA ALA A 81 -9.52 21.21 40.54
C ALA A 81 -8.01 21.52 40.43
N ASP A 82 -7.55 21.97 39.27
CA ASP A 82 -6.16 22.37 39.02
C ASP A 82 -5.81 23.64 39.84
N VAL A 83 -6.71 24.61 39.92
CA VAL A 83 -6.55 25.83 40.73
C VAL A 83 -6.50 25.48 42.22
N ALA A 84 -7.36 24.59 42.71
CA ALA A 84 -7.32 24.11 44.07
C ALA A 84 -5.99 23.38 44.40
N SER A 85 -5.49 22.58 43.46
CA SER A 85 -4.18 21.92 43.58
C SER A 85 -3.03 22.92 43.57
N ALA A 86 -3.08 23.92 42.72
CA ALA A 86 -2.11 25.02 42.64
C ALA A 86 -2.05 25.81 43.93
N ARG A 87 -3.20 26.13 44.53
CA ARG A 87 -3.28 26.80 45.85
C ARG A 87 -2.67 25.97 46.96
N SER A 88 -2.90 24.66 46.98
CA SER A 88 -2.27 23.73 47.95
C SER A 88 -0.74 23.69 47.80
N ALA A 89 -0.24 23.58 46.58
CA ALA A 89 1.18 23.60 46.27
C ALA A 89 1.85 24.92 46.62
N LEU A 90 1.20 26.06 46.35
CA LEU A 90 1.67 27.37 46.74
C LEU A 90 1.74 27.48 48.27
N GLY A 91 0.76 26.96 49.01
CA GLY A 91 0.76 26.88 50.48
C GLY A 91 1.95 26.05 51.00
N GLU A 92 2.37 24.98 50.32
CA GLU A 92 3.60 24.25 50.67
C GLU A 92 4.84 25.12 50.45
N ALA A 93 4.93 25.82 49.34
CA ALA A 93 6.05 26.70 49.00
C ALA A 93 6.18 27.87 50.02
N PHE A 94 5.08 28.43 50.49
CA PHE A 94 5.09 29.43 51.56
C PHE A 94 5.57 28.85 52.90
N ARG A 95 5.20 27.63 53.26
CA ARG A 95 5.72 26.96 54.46
C ARG A 95 7.24 26.73 54.39
N LEU A 96 7.73 26.30 53.22
CA LEU A 96 9.18 26.18 52.99
C LEU A 96 9.90 27.52 53.11
N ARG A 97 9.30 28.60 52.63
CA ARG A 97 9.82 29.97 52.77
C ARG A 97 9.89 30.40 54.23
N GLN A 98 8.83 30.15 54.98
CA GLN A 98 8.78 30.45 56.42
C GLN A 98 9.88 29.67 57.20
N SER A 99 10.07 28.40 56.88
CA SER A 99 11.16 27.59 57.49
C SER A 99 12.55 28.13 57.19
N LEU A 100 12.76 28.80 56.04
CA LEU A 100 14.02 29.49 55.71
C LEU A 100 14.25 30.78 56.48
N GLU A 101 13.21 31.39 57.04
CA GLU A 101 13.23 32.63 57.79
C GLU A 101 13.26 32.39 59.31
N ASP A 102 13.02 31.15 59.77
CA ASP A 102 13.10 30.76 61.18
C ASP A 102 14.59 30.81 61.70
N GLU A 103 14.80 31.19 62.94
CA GLU A 103 16.14 31.40 63.57
C GLU A 103 16.97 30.08 63.72
N ILE A 104 16.50 28.97 63.29
CA ILE A 104 17.22 27.67 63.35
C ILE A 104 18.29 27.66 62.23
N ALA A 105 19.57 27.43 62.68
CA ALA A 105 20.71 27.45 61.74
C ALA A 105 20.69 26.30 60.74
N ASP A 106 20.10 26.54 59.58
CA ASP A 106 20.11 25.62 58.44
C ASP A 106 21.50 25.55 57.78
N THR A 107 21.85 24.37 57.31
CA THR A 107 23.04 24.20 56.47
C THR A 107 22.85 24.90 55.10
N GLU A 108 23.96 25.35 54.50
CA GLU A 108 23.92 25.93 53.14
C GLU A 108 23.23 25.02 52.12
N ALA A 109 23.44 23.71 52.26
CA ALA A 109 22.85 22.70 51.39
C ALA A 109 21.31 22.64 51.55
N GLN A 110 20.81 22.73 52.79
CA GLN A 110 19.36 22.76 53.06
C GLN A 110 18.71 24.03 52.51
N ARG A 111 19.30 25.20 52.76
CA ARG A 111 18.83 26.48 52.22
C ARG A 111 18.77 26.49 50.68
N ARG A 112 19.77 25.91 50.05
CA ARG A 112 19.78 25.74 48.59
C ARG A 112 18.64 24.84 48.12
N ALA A 113 18.51 23.64 48.70
CA ALA A 113 17.50 22.66 48.31
C ALA A 113 16.07 23.22 48.50
N TRP A 114 15.81 23.95 49.57
CA TRP A 114 14.48 24.54 49.80
C TRP A 114 14.18 25.69 48.84
N ASN A 115 15.13 26.59 48.56
CA ASN A 115 14.93 27.62 47.53
C ASN A 115 14.71 27.03 46.14
N GLU A 116 15.47 26.00 45.74
CA GLU A 116 15.27 25.29 44.48
C GLU A 116 13.91 24.58 44.44
N ARG A 117 13.46 23.99 45.55
CA ARG A 117 12.13 23.36 45.66
C ARG A 117 11.02 24.40 45.53
N ILE A 118 11.10 25.56 46.18
CA ILE A 118 10.16 26.66 46.05
C ILE A 118 10.05 27.10 44.58
N ILE A 119 11.19 27.35 43.92
CA ILE A 119 11.22 27.76 42.51
C ILE A 119 10.54 26.70 41.62
N SER A 120 10.92 25.41 41.82
CA SER A 120 10.34 24.32 41.06
C SER A 120 8.82 24.20 41.21
N VAL A 121 8.31 24.28 42.46
CA VAL A 121 6.85 24.24 42.72
C VAL A 121 6.14 25.41 42.07
N CYS A 122 6.68 26.62 42.16
CA CYS A 122 6.12 27.81 41.54
C CYS A 122 6.10 27.68 40.01
N GLU A 123 7.18 27.23 39.39
CA GLU A 123 7.26 27.01 37.93
C GLU A 123 6.28 25.94 37.43
N ASP A 124 6.08 24.87 38.22
CA ASP A 124 5.09 23.83 37.87
C ASP A 124 3.65 24.34 37.96
N VAL A 125 3.33 25.11 39.02
CA VAL A 125 2.01 25.75 39.16
C VAL A 125 1.74 26.72 38.01
N GLU A 126 2.67 27.64 37.73
CA GLU A 126 2.52 28.60 36.65
C GLU A 126 2.36 27.93 35.29
N ARG A 127 3.13 26.87 35.03
CA ARG A 127 3.02 26.10 33.79
C ARG A 127 1.65 25.44 33.64
N THR A 128 1.13 24.84 34.69
CA THR A 128 -0.19 24.20 34.72
C THR A 128 -1.30 25.22 34.49
N LEU A 129 -1.30 26.30 35.26
CA LEU A 129 -2.33 27.35 35.12
C LEU A 129 -2.28 28.03 33.76
N SER A 130 -1.07 28.36 33.25
CA SER A 130 -0.93 28.98 31.93
C SER A 130 -1.40 28.08 30.79
N ALA A 131 -1.18 26.76 30.89
CA ALA A 131 -1.66 25.80 29.90
C ALA A 131 -3.21 25.75 29.88
N ARG A 132 -3.84 25.80 31.05
CA ARG A 132 -5.31 25.83 31.17
C ARG A 132 -5.95 27.13 30.68
N LEU A 133 -5.36 28.25 31.04
CA LEU A 133 -5.84 29.57 30.55
C LEU A 133 -5.80 29.63 29.02
N ARG A 134 -4.70 29.21 28.41
CA ARG A 134 -4.64 29.13 26.93
C ARG A 134 -5.75 28.26 26.35
N GLY A 135 -6.06 27.11 26.98
CA GLY A 135 -7.15 26.24 26.54
C GLY A 135 -8.53 26.90 26.62
N PHE A 136 -8.76 27.81 27.59
CA PHE A 136 -9.99 28.60 27.64
C PHE A 136 -10.02 29.73 26.62
N ASP A 137 -8.90 30.42 26.41
CA ASP A 137 -8.79 31.46 25.38
C ASP A 137 -8.99 30.87 23.96
N GLU A 138 -8.48 29.70 23.68
CA GLU A 138 -8.74 28.98 22.44
C GLU A 138 -10.23 28.64 22.28
N ARG A 139 -10.89 28.16 23.35
CA ARG A 139 -12.34 27.90 23.35
C ARG A 139 -13.15 29.17 23.12
N ARG A 140 -12.84 30.27 23.84
CA ARG A 140 -13.47 31.57 23.63
C ARG A 140 -13.27 32.07 22.19
N GLY A 141 -12.07 31.87 21.63
CA GLY A 141 -11.79 32.18 20.24
C GLY A 141 -12.67 31.39 19.29
N ALA A 142 -12.78 30.07 19.51
CA ALA A 142 -13.63 29.19 18.74
C ALA A 142 -15.11 29.54 18.83
N GLU A 143 -15.63 29.85 20.04
CA GLU A 143 -17.03 30.27 20.22
C GLU A 143 -17.33 31.66 19.58
N ARG A 144 -16.38 32.61 19.63
CA ARG A 144 -16.52 33.89 18.93
C ARG A 144 -16.56 33.75 17.41
N SER A 145 -15.85 32.79 16.85
CA SER A 145 -15.85 32.49 15.41
C SER A 145 -16.97 31.52 14.99
N ALA A 146 -17.75 30.99 15.93
CA ALA A 146 -18.79 30.01 15.67
C ALA A 146 -19.85 30.49 14.64
N PRO A 147 -20.38 31.76 14.67
CA PRO A 147 -21.31 32.21 13.65
C PRO A 147 -20.72 32.16 12.24
N ASP A 148 -19.51 32.70 12.05
CA ASP A 148 -18.84 32.73 10.75
C ASP A 148 -18.55 31.30 10.22
N LEU A 149 -18.19 30.39 11.11
CA LEU A 149 -17.95 28.99 10.76
C LEU A 149 -19.28 28.30 10.38
N LEU A 150 -20.37 28.56 11.10
CA LEU A 150 -21.69 28.04 10.75
C LEU A 150 -22.10 28.50 9.35
N ASP A 151 -21.98 29.81 9.06
CA ASP A 151 -22.27 30.35 7.73
C ASP A 151 -21.46 29.68 6.62
N GLN A 152 -20.20 29.32 6.90
CA GLN A 152 -19.37 28.58 5.94
C GLN A 152 -19.89 27.16 5.74
N LEU A 153 -20.31 26.48 6.81
CA LEU A 153 -20.85 25.13 6.75
C LEU A 153 -22.22 25.09 6.07
N GLU A 154 -23.10 26.07 6.34
CA GLU A 154 -24.37 26.21 5.62
C GLU A 154 -24.17 26.37 4.11
N ARG A 155 -23.22 27.20 3.68
CA ARG A 155 -22.83 27.28 2.25
C ARG A 155 -22.27 26.00 1.67
N ARG A 156 -21.59 25.17 2.46
CA ARG A 156 -21.14 23.84 2.02
C ARG A 156 -22.33 22.88 1.89
N ILE A 157 -23.28 22.91 2.82
CA ILE A 157 -24.52 22.14 2.75
C ILE A 157 -25.28 22.46 1.46
N ASP A 158 -25.45 23.75 1.14
CA ASP A 158 -26.13 24.15 -0.09
C ASP A 158 -25.44 23.67 -1.35
N ARG A 159 -24.10 23.73 -1.41
CA ARG A 159 -23.33 23.16 -2.53
C ARG A 159 -23.47 21.64 -2.60
N ALA A 160 -23.48 20.94 -1.47
CA ALA A 160 -23.70 19.49 -1.44
C ALA A 160 -25.10 19.13 -1.96
N ARG A 161 -26.12 19.91 -1.66
CA ARG A 161 -27.49 19.74 -2.20
C ARG A 161 -27.55 19.96 -3.72
N GLU A 162 -26.84 20.96 -4.24
CA GLU A 162 -26.73 21.16 -5.69
C GLU A 162 -26.06 19.95 -6.36
N ARG A 163 -24.98 19.44 -5.76
CA ARG A 163 -24.29 18.24 -6.25
C ARG A 163 -25.18 16.99 -6.17
N LEU A 164 -25.98 16.84 -5.11
CA LEU A 164 -26.96 15.75 -4.99
C LEU A 164 -28.00 15.79 -6.11
N THR A 165 -28.44 16.99 -6.48
CA THR A 165 -29.38 17.18 -7.59
C THR A 165 -28.71 16.82 -8.92
N THR A 166 -27.53 17.36 -9.17
CA THR A 166 -26.78 17.12 -10.43
C THR A 166 -26.41 15.64 -10.60
N THR A 167 -25.89 15.00 -9.55
CA THR A 167 -25.54 13.58 -9.56
C THR A 167 -26.80 12.71 -9.71
N GLY A 168 -27.93 13.11 -9.14
CA GLY A 168 -29.21 12.43 -9.34
C GLY A 168 -29.66 12.42 -10.79
N LEU A 169 -29.55 13.55 -11.50
CA LEU A 169 -29.84 13.65 -12.92
C LEU A 169 -28.85 12.83 -13.76
N ALA A 170 -27.57 12.85 -13.41
CA ALA A 170 -26.54 12.07 -14.09
C ALA A 170 -26.76 10.55 -13.95
N ILE A 171 -27.14 10.09 -12.74
CA ILE A 171 -27.51 8.69 -12.50
C ILE A 171 -28.77 8.31 -13.31
N ALA A 172 -29.78 9.18 -13.36
CA ALA A 172 -30.99 8.92 -14.13
C ALA A 172 -30.66 8.78 -15.63
N SER A 173 -29.87 9.69 -16.19
CA SER A 173 -29.40 9.61 -17.58
C SER A 173 -28.55 8.36 -17.85
N ALA A 174 -27.68 7.98 -16.93
CA ALA A 174 -26.90 6.76 -17.03
C ALA A 174 -27.80 5.50 -16.99
N ALA A 175 -28.86 5.50 -16.17
CA ALA A 175 -29.81 4.39 -16.06
C ALA A 175 -30.68 4.18 -17.32
N GLU A 176 -30.79 5.17 -18.19
CA GLU A 176 -31.44 5.03 -19.50
C GLU A 176 -30.54 4.30 -20.52
N ARG A 177 -29.22 4.34 -20.32
CA ARG A 177 -28.19 3.80 -21.22
C ARG A 177 -27.59 2.50 -20.76
N TYR A 178 -27.47 2.30 -19.46
CA TYR A 178 -26.76 1.19 -18.83
C TYR A 178 -27.66 0.36 -17.91
N ALA A 179 -27.26 -0.88 -17.70
CA ALA A 179 -27.95 -1.79 -16.80
C ALA A 179 -28.06 -1.24 -15.36
N ALA A 180 -29.10 -1.66 -14.65
CA ALA A 180 -29.29 -1.25 -13.26
C ALA A 180 -28.08 -1.60 -12.38
N SER A 181 -27.42 -2.74 -12.64
CA SER A 181 -26.19 -3.17 -11.95
C SER A 181 -25.03 -2.18 -12.11
N ALA A 182 -24.86 -1.59 -13.28
CA ALA A 182 -23.79 -0.66 -13.57
C ALA A 182 -23.90 0.65 -12.78
N VAL A 183 -25.12 1.09 -12.43
CA VAL A 183 -25.38 2.36 -11.73
C VAL A 183 -25.74 2.16 -10.26
N GLU A 184 -25.79 0.94 -9.75
CA GLU A 184 -26.28 0.65 -8.39
C GLU A 184 -25.35 1.23 -7.33
N ASP A 185 -24.03 1.09 -7.49
CA ASP A 185 -23.06 1.67 -6.56
C ASP A 185 -23.21 3.19 -6.45
N ALA A 186 -23.36 3.88 -7.60
CA ALA A 186 -23.60 5.31 -7.63
C ALA A 186 -24.91 5.69 -6.92
N ARG A 187 -25.97 4.90 -7.07
CA ARG A 187 -27.26 5.11 -6.38
C ARG A 187 -27.13 4.96 -4.87
N VAL A 188 -26.44 3.92 -4.40
CA VAL A 188 -26.23 3.66 -2.97
C VAL A 188 -25.40 4.78 -2.34
N LEU A 189 -24.28 5.15 -2.99
CA LEU A 189 -23.41 6.24 -2.54
C LEU A 189 -24.19 7.57 -2.47
N ARG A 190 -24.97 7.91 -3.49
CA ARG A 190 -25.77 9.12 -3.49
C ARG A 190 -26.82 9.14 -2.39
N ARG A 191 -27.53 8.03 -2.15
CA ARG A 191 -28.51 7.90 -1.07
C ARG A 191 -27.86 8.15 0.28
N THR A 192 -26.73 7.49 0.54
CA THR A 192 -25.98 7.66 1.80
C THR A 192 -25.46 9.10 1.96
N ALA A 193 -25.04 9.75 0.85
CA ALA A 193 -24.65 11.16 0.87
C ALA A 193 -25.86 12.06 1.21
N GLN A 194 -27.03 11.78 0.61
CA GLN A 194 -28.27 12.49 0.90
C GLN A 194 -28.63 12.43 2.39
N ASP A 195 -28.66 11.21 2.96
CA ASP A 195 -28.99 11.00 4.37
C ASP A 195 -28.01 11.79 5.28
N THR A 196 -26.73 11.84 4.92
CA THR A 196 -25.71 12.61 5.66
C THR A 196 -25.90 14.11 5.52
N VAL A 197 -26.27 14.63 4.34
CA VAL A 197 -26.54 16.07 4.12
C VAL A 197 -27.82 16.50 4.84
N ASP A 198 -28.83 15.65 4.88
CA ASP A 198 -30.08 15.91 5.61
C ASP A 198 -29.80 15.98 7.13
N GLN A 199 -29.04 15.04 7.68
CA GLN A 199 -28.59 15.07 9.07
C GLN A 199 -27.75 16.32 9.36
N ALA A 200 -26.78 16.65 8.52
CA ALA A 200 -25.96 17.85 8.66
C ALA A 200 -26.81 19.14 8.66
N THR A 201 -27.91 19.14 7.93
CA THR A 201 -28.86 20.29 7.90
C THR A 201 -29.58 20.45 9.25
N ASP A 202 -30.02 19.35 9.82
CA ASP A 202 -30.72 19.37 11.12
C ASP A 202 -29.73 19.76 12.24
N ASP A 203 -28.50 19.26 12.16
CA ASP A 203 -27.44 19.59 13.11
C ASP A 203 -26.98 21.05 12.98
N ALA A 204 -26.95 21.62 11.76
CA ALA A 204 -26.68 23.03 11.53
C ALA A 204 -27.78 23.90 12.18
N THR A 205 -29.05 23.54 12.02
CA THR A 205 -30.19 24.23 12.62
C THR A 205 -30.13 24.19 14.15
N THR A 206 -29.84 23.02 14.73
CA THR A 206 -29.67 22.84 16.17
C THR A 206 -28.49 23.65 16.71
N THR A 207 -27.40 23.70 15.93
CA THR A 207 -26.18 24.44 16.29
C THR A 207 -26.41 25.93 16.23
N LYS A 208 -27.22 26.42 15.28
CA LYS A 208 -27.66 27.80 15.18
C LYS A 208 -28.42 28.23 16.43
N ASP A 209 -29.40 27.45 16.87
CA ASP A 209 -30.15 27.69 18.10
C ASP A 209 -29.24 27.76 19.34
N ARG A 210 -28.17 26.98 19.36
CA ARG A 210 -27.15 27.04 20.43
C ARG A 210 -26.38 28.36 20.41
N ILE A 211 -25.96 28.82 19.24
CA ILE A 211 -25.25 30.08 19.06
C ILE A 211 -26.18 31.24 19.47
N ASP A 212 -27.42 31.27 18.97
CA ASP A 212 -28.40 32.33 19.24
C ASP A 212 -28.78 32.44 20.73
N THR A 213 -28.71 31.30 21.45
CA THR A 213 -28.96 31.23 22.90
C THR A 213 -27.68 31.35 23.76
N GLY A 214 -26.52 31.65 23.16
CA GLY A 214 -25.25 31.81 23.85
C GLY A 214 -24.70 30.51 24.46
N ARG A 215 -25.13 29.35 23.97
CA ARG A 215 -24.63 28.05 24.42
C ARG A 215 -23.40 27.61 23.61
N PRO A 216 -22.44 26.92 24.21
CA PRO A 216 -21.23 26.44 23.49
C PRO A 216 -21.59 25.64 22.23
N ALA A 217 -21.01 26.03 21.06
CA ALA A 217 -21.32 25.49 19.76
C ALA A 217 -20.10 24.94 19.01
N ALA A 218 -18.89 25.32 19.40
CA ALA A 218 -17.66 24.97 18.67
C ALA A 218 -17.48 23.46 18.44
N ALA A 219 -17.75 22.61 19.44
CA ALA A 219 -17.65 21.15 19.31
C ALA A 219 -18.69 20.59 18.31
N ALA A 220 -19.92 21.14 18.29
CA ALA A 220 -20.96 20.75 17.34
C ALA A 220 -20.59 21.16 15.91
N LEU A 221 -20.02 22.35 15.71
CA LEU A 221 -19.54 22.82 14.40
C LEU A 221 -18.41 21.94 13.86
N HIS A 222 -17.48 21.51 14.71
CA HIS A 222 -16.45 20.57 14.30
C HIS A 222 -17.01 19.19 13.91
N ALA A 223 -18.05 18.70 14.62
CA ALA A 223 -18.72 17.47 14.27
C ALA A 223 -19.42 17.60 12.91
N LEU A 224 -20.22 18.66 12.75
CA LEU A 224 -20.90 19.01 11.50
C LEU A 224 -19.94 19.12 10.31
N GLY A 225 -18.79 19.76 10.51
CA GLY A 225 -17.76 19.86 9.48
C GLY A 225 -17.20 18.50 9.02
N ARG A 226 -17.05 17.54 9.95
CA ARG A 226 -16.60 16.16 9.63
C ARG A 226 -17.69 15.37 8.88
N GLU A 227 -18.94 15.49 9.30
CA GLU A 227 -20.08 14.84 8.64
C GLU A 227 -20.26 15.34 7.22
N LEU A 228 -20.18 16.65 7.04
CA LEU A 228 -20.25 17.24 5.72
C LEU A 228 -19.09 16.83 4.81
N GLN A 229 -17.88 16.72 5.36
CA GLN A 229 -16.74 16.18 4.61
C GLN A 229 -17.01 14.75 4.13
N GLN A 230 -17.58 13.88 4.97
CA GLN A 230 -17.95 12.52 4.56
C GLN A 230 -19.02 12.51 3.45
N ALA A 231 -19.99 13.44 3.48
CA ALA A 231 -20.97 13.57 2.41
C ALA A 231 -20.33 14.00 1.09
N GLU A 232 -19.42 14.97 1.13
CA GLU A 232 -18.67 15.45 -0.03
C GLU A 232 -17.80 14.33 -0.63
N ASP A 233 -17.10 13.56 0.20
CA ASP A 233 -16.28 12.41 -0.24
C ASP A 233 -17.13 11.33 -0.94
N ARG A 234 -18.37 11.11 -0.46
CA ARG A 234 -19.32 10.19 -1.12
C ARG A 234 -19.81 10.74 -2.45
N LEU A 235 -20.09 12.03 -2.55
CA LEU A 235 -20.45 12.67 -3.82
C LEU A 235 -19.33 12.58 -4.84
N ASP A 236 -18.10 12.77 -4.42
CA ASP A 236 -16.92 12.54 -5.27
C ASP A 236 -16.81 11.08 -5.73
N ALA A 237 -17.20 10.14 -4.89
CA ALA A 237 -17.24 8.73 -5.25
C ALA A 237 -18.36 8.41 -6.28
N VAL A 238 -19.52 9.09 -6.17
CA VAL A 238 -20.59 8.99 -7.19
C VAL A 238 -20.09 9.45 -8.56
N GLU A 239 -19.45 10.62 -8.61
CA GLU A 239 -18.92 11.19 -9.84
C GLU A 239 -17.85 10.29 -10.47
N ARG A 240 -16.95 9.75 -9.63
CA ARG A 240 -15.94 8.76 -10.08
C ARG A 240 -16.56 7.46 -10.59
N SER A 241 -17.63 6.97 -9.95
CA SER A 241 -18.34 5.77 -10.39
C SER A 241 -18.95 5.97 -11.76
N LEU A 242 -19.63 7.10 -11.98
CA LEU A 242 -20.21 7.42 -13.29
C LEU A 242 -19.16 7.62 -14.38
N ALA A 243 -18.05 8.30 -14.06
CA ALA A 243 -16.92 8.44 -14.98
C ALA A 243 -16.27 7.09 -15.31
N GLY A 244 -16.22 6.18 -14.33
CA GLY A 244 -15.72 4.80 -14.49
C GLY A 244 -16.56 4.00 -15.50
N ILE A 245 -17.89 4.15 -15.51
CA ILE A 245 -18.77 3.49 -16.49
C ILE A 245 -18.44 3.97 -17.92
N ALA A 246 -18.28 5.28 -18.14
CA ALA A 246 -17.94 5.84 -19.43
C ALA A 246 -16.53 5.43 -19.91
N ALA A 247 -15.57 5.36 -18.97
CA ALA A 247 -14.23 4.87 -19.25
C ALA A 247 -14.26 3.38 -19.64
N ALA A 248 -15.01 2.55 -18.91
CA ALA A 248 -15.17 1.12 -19.20
C ALA A 248 -15.80 0.87 -20.57
N GLU A 249 -16.74 1.71 -21.02
CA GLU A 249 -17.32 1.63 -22.38
C GLU A 249 -16.24 1.84 -23.45
N THR A 250 -15.36 2.82 -23.24
CA THR A 250 -14.26 3.11 -24.17
C THR A 250 -13.21 1.99 -24.17
N GLU A 251 -12.85 1.50 -23.01
CA GLU A 251 -11.89 0.40 -22.84
C GLU A 251 -12.43 -0.91 -23.39
N LEU A 252 -13.73 -1.20 -23.21
CA LEU A 252 -14.38 -2.38 -23.76
C LEU A 252 -14.26 -2.42 -25.30
N ALA A 253 -14.48 -1.27 -25.94
CA ALA A 253 -14.33 -1.17 -27.39
C ALA A 253 -12.88 -1.41 -27.84
N ALA A 254 -11.89 -0.98 -27.07
CA ALA A 254 -10.47 -1.23 -27.34
C ALA A 254 -10.10 -2.69 -27.10
N ALA A 255 -10.44 -3.25 -25.92
CA ALA A 255 -10.20 -4.64 -25.58
C ALA A 255 -10.86 -5.63 -26.56
N GLY A 256 -12.08 -5.31 -27.00
CA GLY A 256 -12.75 -6.14 -28.01
C GLY A 256 -12.04 -6.16 -29.37
N ARG A 257 -11.40 -5.05 -29.77
CA ARG A 257 -10.58 -5.04 -31.01
C ARG A 257 -9.29 -5.84 -30.83
N GLU A 258 -8.63 -5.71 -29.69
CA GLU A 258 -7.42 -6.43 -29.36
C GLU A 258 -7.68 -7.94 -29.33
N LEU A 259 -8.72 -8.38 -28.60
CA LEU A 259 -9.09 -9.79 -28.52
C LEU A 259 -9.41 -10.40 -29.93
N ARG A 260 -10.05 -9.65 -30.83
CA ARG A 260 -10.26 -10.12 -32.21
C ARG A 260 -8.94 -10.35 -32.95
N THR A 261 -7.94 -9.49 -32.72
CA THR A 261 -6.60 -9.67 -33.31
C THR A 261 -5.93 -10.92 -32.76
N VAL A 262 -6.00 -11.14 -31.45
CA VAL A 262 -5.42 -12.33 -30.80
C VAL A 262 -6.17 -13.60 -31.27
N ILE A 263 -7.49 -13.55 -31.45
CA ILE A 263 -8.27 -14.66 -32.01
C ILE A 263 -7.76 -15.02 -33.41
N ALA A 264 -7.56 -14.04 -34.28
CA ALA A 264 -7.06 -14.28 -35.63
C ALA A 264 -5.65 -14.91 -35.65
N GLU A 265 -4.76 -14.44 -34.73
CA GLU A 265 -3.44 -15.06 -34.52
C GLU A 265 -3.57 -16.51 -34.04
N ALA A 266 -4.49 -16.76 -33.10
CA ALA A 266 -4.73 -18.09 -32.55
C ALA A 266 -5.25 -19.06 -33.61
N GLU A 267 -6.18 -18.62 -34.44
CA GLU A 267 -6.70 -19.41 -35.58
C GLU A 267 -5.60 -19.73 -36.58
N ALA A 268 -4.77 -18.74 -36.93
CA ALA A 268 -3.62 -18.95 -37.83
C ALA A 268 -2.60 -19.95 -37.22
N LEU A 269 -2.29 -19.84 -35.95
CA LEU A 269 -1.43 -20.79 -35.28
C LEU A 269 -2.06 -22.18 -35.22
N GLY A 270 -3.33 -22.29 -34.87
CA GLY A 270 -4.08 -23.55 -34.81
C GLY A 270 -4.09 -24.32 -36.13
N ALA A 271 -4.13 -23.59 -37.25
CA ALA A 271 -4.04 -24.18 -38.58
C ALA A 271 -2.66 -24.75 -38.95
N THR A 272 -1.61 -24.31 -38.29
CA THR A 272 -0.21 -24.75 -38.53
C THR A 272 0.29 -25.79 -37.56
N VAL A 273 -0.38 -25.97 -36.40
CA VAL A 273 0.00 -26.94 -35.37
C VAL A 273 -0.29 -28.36 -35.84
N GLU A 274 0.73 -29.19 -35.83
CA GLU A 274 0.64 -30.59 -36.29
C GLU A 274 -0.07 -31.52 -35.29
N ARG A 275 0.04 -31.24 -34.00
CA ARG A 275 -0.61 -32.03 -32.93
C ARG A 275 -2.07 -31.69 -32.81
N ALA A 276 -2.96 -32.63 -33.11
CA ALA A 276 -4.40 -32.47 -33.00
C ALA A 276 -4.89 -32.05 -31.62
N GLU A 277 -4.26 -32.52 -30.55
CA GLU A 277 -4.56 -32.13 -29.15
C GLU A 277 -4.27 -30.63 -28.91
N THR A 278 -3.12 -30.15 -29.40
CA THR A 278 -2.75 -28.72 -29.26
C THR A 278 -3.68 -27.83 -30.07
N ALA A 279 -4.02 -28.25 -31.32
CA ALA A 279 -4.98 -27.56 -32.14
C ALA A 279 -6.39 -27.50 -31.50
N ALA A 280 -6.84 -28.58 -30.85
CA ALA A 280 -8.10 -28.63 -30.12
C ALA A 280 -8.13 -27.68 -28.92
N VAL A 281 -7.02 -27.55 -28.16
CA VAL A 281 -6.92 -26.60 -27.05
C VAL A 281 -7.04 -25.18 -27.54
N ILE A 282 -6.34 -24.83 -28.64
CA ILE A 282 -6.45 -23.50 -29.26
C ILE A 282 -7.87 -23.25 -29.71
N ALA A 283 -8.49 -24.19 -30.45
CA ALA A 283 -9.86 -24.04 -30.94
C ALA A 283 -10.87 -23.82 -29.81
N THR A 284 -10.74 -24.55 -28.70
CA THR A 284 -11.61 -24.39 -27.53
C THR A 284 -11.44 -23.01 -26.90
N ALA A 285 -10.21 -22.48 -26.83
CA ALA A 285 -9.93 -21.13 -26.28
C ALA A 285 -10.50 -20.06 -27.22
N VAL A 286 -10.35 -20.20 -28.53
CA VAL A 286 -10.94 -19.33 -29.57
C VAL A 286 -12.47 -19.31 -29.48
N GLU A 287 -13.11 -20.48 -29.34
CA GLU A 287 -14.57 -20.53 -29.15
C GLU A 287 -15.04 -19.76 -27.90
N ARG A 288 -14.32 -19.89 -26.79
CA ARG A 288 -14.62 -19.13 -25.56
C ARG A 288 -14.43 -17.63 -25.76
N ALA A 289 -13.36 -17.23 -26.41
CA ALA A 289 -13.08 -15.82 -26.72
C ALA A 289 -14.14 -15.22 -27.63
N ASN A 290 -14.54 -15.92 -28.68
CA ASN A 290 -15.62 -15.51 -29.55
C ASN A 290 -16.98 -15.40 -28.83
N ARG A 291 -17.27 -16.34 -27.93
CA ARG A 291 -18.48 -16.27 -27.07
C ARG A 291 -18.46 -15.05 -26.15
N ALA A 292 -17.31 -14.75 -25.55
CA ALA A 292 -17.14 -13.56 -24.70
C ALA A 292 -17.37 -12.26 -25.50
N LEU A 293 -16.88 -12.17 -26.73
CA LEU A 293 -17.15 -11.03 -27.64
C LEU A 293 -18.63 -10.91 -27.96
N LEU A 294 -19.29 -12.02 -28.33
CA LEU A 294 -20.73 -12.03 -28.61
C LEU A 294 -21.55 -11.61 -27.38
N GLU A 295 -21.22 -12.09 -26.19
CA GLU A 295 -21.86 -11.66 -24.93
C GLU A 295 -21.65 -10.17 -24.69
N ALA A 296 -20.42 -9.68 -24.87
CA ALA A 296 -20.09 -8.27 -24.70
C ALA A 296 -20.78 -7.33 -25.68
N GLU A 297 -21.11 -7.79 -26.89
CA GLU A 297 -21.80 -7.03 -27.95
C GLU A 297 -23.32 -7.23 -27.95
N SER A 298 -23.82 -8.23 -27.21
CA SER A 298 -25.23 -8.55 -27.17
C SER A 298 -26.06 -7.41 -26.58
N THR A 299 -27.10 -7.00 -27.29
CA THR A 299 -28.09 -6.02 -26.84
C THR A 299 -29.43 -6.67 -26.50
N THR A 300 -29.50 -8.00 -26.60
CA THR A 300 -30.74 -8.78 -26.44
C THR A 300 -30.51 -9.93 -25.47
N SER A 301 -31.46 -10.20 -24.59
CA SER A 301 -31.54 -11.40 -23.74
C SER A 301 -31.83 -12.65 -24.59
N PRO A 302 -31.52 -13.87 -24.12
CA PRO A 302 -31.99 -15.12 -24.74
C PRO A 302 -33.50 -15.16 -24.98
N ASP A 303 -34.28 -14.45 -24.14
CA ASP A 303 -35.74 -14.33 -24.26
C ASP A 303 -36.22 -13.27 -25.22
N GLY A 304 -35.30 -12.57 -25.91
CA GLY A 304 -35.59 -11.55 -26.93
C GLY A 304 -35.79 -10.13 -26.39
N ASP A 305 -35.70 -9.92 -25.08
CA ASP A 305 -35.84 -8.60 -24.49
C ASP A 305 -34.55 -7.77 -24.66
N ARG A 306 -34.73 -6.45 -24.85
CA ARG A 306 -33.60 -5.53 -24.92
C ARG A 306 -32.89 -5.46 -23.54
N VAL A 307 -31.62 -5.80 -23.50
CA VAL A 307 -30.78 -5.71 -22.31
C VAL A 307 -29.88 -4.50 -22.45
N LEU A 308 -29.95 -3.62 -21.43
CA LEU A 308 -29.00 -2.51 -21.31
C LEU A 308 -27.62 -3.04 -20.93
N PRO A 309 -26.54 -2.49 -21.51
CA PRO A 309 -25.18 -2.96 -21.24
C PRO A 309 -24.72 -2.61 -19.83
N ASP A 310 -23.89 -3.50 -19.27
CA ASP A 310 -23.03 -3.21 -18.13
C ASP A 310 -21.58 -3.19 -18.63
N PRO A 311 -21.00 -2.03 -18.94
CA PRO A 311 -19.67 -1.94 -19.54
C PRO A 311 -18.56 -2.49 -18.64
N MET A 312 -18.68 -2.32 -17.30
CA MET A 312 -17.69 -2.81 -16.34
C MET A 312 -17.62 -4.35 -16.38
N ARG A 313 -18.78 -4.99 -16.21
CA ARG A 313 -18.89 -6.45 -16.25
C ARG A 313 -18.47 -7.03 -17.60
N ARG A 314 -18.88 -6.39 -18.70
CA ARG A 314 -18.51 -6.84 -20.05
C ARG A 314 -17.02 -6.74 -20.31
N LEU A 315 -16.39 -5.67 -19.81
CA LEU A 315 -14.94 -5.50 -19.89
C LEU A 315 -14.20 -6.60 -19.13
N GLU A 316 -14.68 -6.97 -17.95
CA GLU A 316 -14.13 -8.10 -17.18
C GLU A 316 -14.22 -9.41 -17.94
N VAL A 317 -15.36 -9.71 -18.59
CA VAL A 317 -15.55 -10.93 -19.39
C VAL A 317 -14.59 -10.98 -20.57
N VAL A 318 -14.42 -9.87 -21.29
CA VAL A 318 -13.50 -9.78 -22.44
C VAL A 318 -12.04 -9.93 -21.99
N ARG A 319 -11.64 -9.26 -20.90
CA ARG A 319 -10.28 -9.39 -20.36
C ARG A 319 -9.97 -10.79 -19.84
N ALA A 320 -10.93 -11.46 -19.19
CA ALA A 320 -10.75 -12.83 -18.76
C ALA A 320 -10.57 -13.79 -19.95
N ALA A 321 -11.34 -13.58 -21.02
CA ALA A 321 -11.21 -14.38 -22.24
C ALA A 321 -9.87 -14.15 -22.97
N ASP A 322 -9.35 -12.93 -22.96
CA ASP A 322 -8.04 -12.57 -23.49
C ASP A 322 -6.90 -13.27 -22.75
N ILE A 323 -6.93 -13.21 -21.42
CA ILE A 323 -5.96 -13.92 -20.56
C ILE A 323 -5.98 -15.45 -20.80
N ASP A 324 -7.17 -16.03 -20.91
CA ASP A 324 -7.34 -17.46 -21.17
C ASP A 324 -6.77 -17.86 -22.55
N LEU A 325 -7.01 -17.03 -23.58
CA LEU A 325 -6.52 -17.26 -24.93
C LEU A 325 -4.99 -17.13 -24.98
N ASP A 326 -4.43 -16.11 -24.36
CA ASP A 326 -2.99 -15.91 -24.27
C ASP A 326 -2.30 -17.08 -23.58
N ALA A 327 -2.87 -17.60 -22.48
CA ALA A 327 -2.35 -18.78 -21.79
C ALA A 327 -2.35 -20.04 -22.68
N ALA A 328 -3.43 -20.22 -23.46
CA ALA A 328 -3.52 -21.32 -24.42
C ALA A 328 -2.45 -21.20 -25.54
N LEU A 329 -2.28 -19.99 -26.08
CA LEU A 329 -1.26 -19.69 -27.09
C LEU A 329 0.16 -19.90 -26.58
N ALA A 330 0.46 -19.43 -25.37
CA ALA A 330 1.77 -19.63 -24.75
C ALA A 330 2.09 -21.13 -24.58
N THR A 331 1.11 -21.92 -24.14
CA THR A 331 1.23 -23.37 -23.99
C THR A 331 1.44 -24.04 -25.34
N ALA A 332 0.69 -23.64 -26.36
CA ALA A 332 0.83 -24.19 -27.72
C ALA A 332 2.20 -23.87 -28.33
N ARG A 333 2.65 -22.62 -28.24
CA ARG A 333 3.98 -22.17 -28.71
C ARG A 333 5.11 -22.94 -28.01
N SER A 334 5.01 -23.10 -26.68
CA SER A 334 5.99 -23.89 -25.91
C SER A 334 6.04 -25.37 -26.32
N THR A 335 4.88 -25.97 -26.60
CA THR A 335 4.78 -27.36 -27.07
C THR A 335 5.37 -27.52 -28.46
N GLN A 336 5.03 -26.63 -29.38
CA GLN A 336 5.59 -26.62 -30.73
C GLN A 336 7.12 -26.45 -30.70
N GLN A 337 7.64 -25.50 -29.93
CA GLN A 337 9.09 -25.30 -29.80
C GLN A 337 9.81 -26.55 -29.29
N ARG A 338 9.22 -27.26 -28.33
CA ARG A 338 9.79 -28.55 -27.84
C ARG A 338 9.82 -29.61 -28.91
N LEU A 339 8.77 -29.68 -29.75
CA LEU A 339 8.73 -30.62 -30.87
C LEU A 339 9.78 -30.29 -31.93
N ASP A 340 9.92 -29.04 -32.28
CA ASP A 340 10.89 -28.58 -33.28
C ASP A 340 12.33 -28.85 -32.81
N ASN A 341 12.63 -28.52 -31.54
CA ASN A 341 13.92 -28.81 -30.90
C ASN A 341 14.19 -30.33 -30.87
N ALA A 342 13.16 -31.13 -30.56
CA ALA A 342 13.31 -32.61 -30.55
C ALA A 342 13.58 -33.16 -31.95
N ARG A 343 12.90 -32.63 -32.99
CA ARG A 343 13.12 -33.01 -34.39
C ARG A 343 14.53 -32.70 -34.87
N GLU A 344 15.01 -31.50 -34.51
CA GLU A 344 16.38 -31.09 -34.86
C GLU A 344 17.42 -31.98 -34.18
N ALA A 345 17.27 -32.21 -32.86
CA ALA A 345 18.19 -33.10 -32.11
C ALA A 345 18.08 -34.55 -32.48
N MET A 346 16.90 -35.04 -32.85
CA MET A 346 16.63 -36.43 -33.22
C MET A 346 17.46 -36.90 -34.42
N ARG A 347 17.57 -36.07 -35.47
CA ARG A 347 18.37 -36.40 -36.67
C ARG A 347 19.83 -36.70 -36.32
N GLY A 348 20.42 -35.86 -35.46
CA GLY A 348 21.79 -36.11 -34.97
C GLY A 348 21.92 -37.33 -34.04
N ALA A 349 20.92 -37.57 -33.20
CA ALA A 349 20.90 -38.71 -32.28
C ALA A 349 20.73 -40.04 -33.02
N LEU A 350 19.88 -40.12 -34.02
CA LEU A 350 19.73 -41.30 -34.88
C LEU A 350 21.02 -41.62 -35.62
N PHE A 351 21.68 -40.63 -36.24
CA PHE A 351 22.96 -40.82 -36.90
C PHE A 351 24.04 -41.33 -35.92
N THR A 352 24.10 -40.77 -34.72
CA THR A 352 25.06 -41.19 -33.69
C THR A 352 24.77 -42.59 -33.20
N ALA A 353 23.51 -42.96 -32.98
CA ALA A 353 23.12 -44.32 -32.58
C ALA A 353 23.47 -45.36 -33.62
N ASP A 354 23.16 -45.10 -34.90
CA ASP A 354 23.48 -45.96 -36.00
C ASP A 354 25.03 -46.15 -36.16
N SER A 355 25.79 -45.04 -36.03
CA SER A 355 27.24 -45.10 -36.05
C SER A 355 27.81 -45.94 -34.90
N ASN A 356 27.34 -45.76 -33.66
CA ASN A 356 27.78 -46.54 -32.52
C ASN A 356 27.40 -48.04 -32.64
N ILE A 357 26.21 -48.34 -33.17
CA ILE A 357 25.78 -49.70 -33.45
C ILE A 357 26.70 -50.35 -34.48
N ARG A 358 27.03 -49.66 -35.59
CA ARG A 358 27.97 -50.17 -36.58
C ARG A 358 29.31 -50.46 -36.00
N VAL A 359 29.88 -49.59 -35.18
CA VAL A 359 31.16 -49.84 -34.48
C VAL A 359 31.08 -51.09 -33.61
N ALA A 360 30.01 -51.24 -32.82
CA ALA A 360 29.81 -52.42 -31.99
C ALA A 360 29.65 -53.73 -32.84
N VAL A 361 28.90 -53.66 -33.95
CA VAL A 361 28.74 -54.77 -34.91
C VAL A 361 30.09 -55.19 -35.45
N ASP A 362 30.94 -54.24 -35.88
CA ASP A 362 32.23 -54.52 -36.49
C ASP A 362 33.17 -55.24 -35.50
N VAL A 363 33.26 -54.74 -34.24
CA VAL A 363 34.05 -55.34 -33.18
C VAL A 363 33.58 -56.78 -32.84
N ILE A 364 32.27 -56.97 -32.66
CA ILE A 364 31.68 -58.27 -32.31
C ILE A 364 31.81 -59.27 -33.46
N SER A 365 31.62 -58.78 -34.71
CA SER A 365 31.71 -59.65 -35.88
C SER A 365 33.18 -60.12 -36.18
N ALA A 366 34.15 -59.22 -35.99
CA ALA A 366 35.56 -59.53 -36.17
C ALA A 366 36.08 -60.57 -35.15
N HIS A 367 35.46 -60.63 -33.94
CA HIS A 367 35.96 -61.47 -32.83
C HIS A 367 34.90 -62.46 -32.32
N ARG A 368 34.05 -62.99 -33.21
CA ARG A 368 32.87 -63.86 -32.90
C ARG A 368 33.15 -65.01 -31.92
N GLY A 369 34.32 -65.62 -31.92
CA GLY A 369 34.64 -66.73 -31.05
C GLY A 369 35.05 -66.33 -29.63
N ARG A 370 35.33 -65.03 -29.38
CA ARG A 370 35.86 -64.52 -28.08
C ARG A 370 34.86 -63.62 -27.36
N VAL A 371 33.94 -63.03 -28.07
CA VAL A 371 32.94 -62.10 -27.49
C VAL A 371 31.81 -62.86 -26.81
N GLY A 372 31.50 -62.50 -25.57
CA GLY A 372 30.50 -63.12 -24.70
C GLY A 372 29.05 -62.87 -25.10
N ALA A 373 28.14 -63.52 -24.43
CA ALA A 373 26.70 -63.39 -24.66
C ALA A 373 26.20 -62.01 -24.27
N ASP A 374 26.74 -61.34 -23.25
CA ASP A 374 26.28 -60.03 -22.74
C ASP A 374 26.47 -58.91 -23.76
N ALA A 375 27.65 -58.85 -24.43
CA ALA A 375 27.91 -57.90 -25.48
C ALA A 375 26.93 -58.07 -26.68
N ARG A 376 26.61 -59.29 -27.05
CA ARG A 376 25.67 -59.62 -28.15
C ARG A 376 24.22 -59.23 -27.77
N THR A 377 23.81 -59.47 -26.51
CA THR A 377 22.47 -59.11 -25.99
C THR A 377 22.32 -57.62 -25.97
N ARG A 378 23.37 -56.89 -25.51
CA ARG A 378 23.35 -55.42 -25.54
C ARG A 378 23.26 -54.87 -26.94
N LEU A 379 24.00 -55.42 -27.90
CA LEU A 379 23.92 -55.03 -29.30
C LEU A 379 22.49 -55.22 -29.88
N ALA A 380 21.88 -56.38 -29.62
CA ALA A 380 20.52 -56.66 -30.07
C ALA A 380 19.51 -55.67 -29.45
N GLU A 381 19.68 -55.32 -28.18
CA GLU A 381 18.85 -54.31 -27.51
C GLU A 381 19.09 -52.92 -28.10
N ALA A 382 20.32 -52.51 -28.41
CA ALA A 382 20.63 -51.24 -29.07
C ALA A 382 19.93 -51.14 -30.44
N GLN A 383 19.99 -52.20 -31.23
CA GLN A 383 19.32 -52.31 -32.54
C GLN A 383 17.77 -52.18 -32.38
N ARG A 384 17.21 -52.84 -31.37
CA ARG A 384 15.79 -52.76 -31.06
C ARG A 384 15.38 -51.31 -30.69
N GLN A 385 16.18 -50.62 -29.86
CA GLN A 385 15.93 -49.24 -29.49
C GLN A 385 16.05 -48.28 -30.68
N LEU A 386 16.99 -48.53 -31.61
CA LEU A 386 17.09 -47.74 -32.83
C LEU A 386 15.84 -47.92 -33.73
N ALA A 387 15.38 -49.16 -33.90
CA ALA A 387 14.16 -49.44 -34.65
C ALA A 387 12.92 -48.78 -34.05
N LEU A 388 12.82 -48.74 -32.69
CA LEU A 388 11.77 -48.01 -32.01
C LEU A 388 11.86 -46.49 -32.24
N ALA A 389 13.09 -45.92 -32.22
CA ALA A 389 13.32 -44.52 -32.50
C ALA A 389 12.93 -44.16 -33.94
N GLU A 390 13.26 -44.99 -34.93
CA GLU A 390 12.92 -44.81 -36.32
C GLU A 390 11.40 -44.91 -36.55
N ALA A 391 10.72 -45.82 -35.88
CA ALA A 391 9.28 -45.98 -35.96
C ALA A 391 8.52 -44.78 -35.34
N ALA A 392 9.04 -44.23 -34.24
CA ALA A 392 8.41 -43.05 -33.58
C ALA A 392 8.78 -41.71 -34.22
N ALA A 393 9.76 -41.68 -35.14
CA ALA A 393 10.37 -40.45 -35.66
C ALA A 393 9.36 -39.44 -36.28
N VAL A 394 8.27 -39.92 -36.84
CA VAL A 394 7.23 -39.09 -37.48
C VAL A 394 6.20 -38.62 -36.46
N ASP A 395 5.69 -39.54 -35.65
CA ASP A 395 4.52 -39.28 -34.77
C ASP A 395 4.89 -38.69 -33.44
N ASP A 396 6.05 -39.13 -32.86
CA ASP A 396 6.55 -38.64 -31.57
C ASP A 396 8.06 -38.37 -31.58
N PRO A 397 8.50 -37.20 -32.07
CA PRO A 397 9.91 -36.82 -32.14
C PRO A 397 10.61 -36.79 -30.79
N VAL A 398 9.88 -36.58 -29.69
CA VAL A 398 10.47 -36.58 -28.33
C VAL A 398 10.80 -37.99 -27.89
N GLU A 399 9.88 -38.95 -28.04
CA GLU A 399 10.14 -40.36 -27.73
C GLU A 399 11.19 -40.96 -28.69
N ALA A 400 11.16 -40.56 -29.97
CA ALA A 400 12.17 -40.96 -30.94
C ALA A 400 13.59 -40.50 -30.54
N LEU A 401 13.74 -39.26 -30.10
CA LEU A 401 14.99 -38.71 -29.60
C LEU A 401 15.51 -39.49 -28.38
N ASP A 402 14.62 -39.78 -27.43
CA ASP A 402 14.99 -40.51 -26.21
C ASP A 402 15.36 -41.99 -26.52
N ALA A 403 14.62 -42.64 -27.42
CA ALA A 403 14.95 -43.98 -27.89
C ALA A 403 16.30 -44.02 -28.63
N ALA A 404 16.58 -43.04 -29.49
CA ALA A 404 17.88 -42.94 -30.19
C ALA A 404 19.05 -42.73 -29.21
N ARG A 405 18.85 -41.87 -28.18
CA ARG A 405 19.86 -41.70 -27.12
C ARG A 405 20.06 -42.95 -26.28
N ARG A 406 19.00 -43.72 -26.00
CA ARG A 406 19.11 -45.05 -25.35
C ARG A 406 19.87 -46.02 -26.22
N ALA A 407 19.52 -46.10 -27.53
CA ALA A 407 20.24 -46.97 -28.49
C ALA A 407 21.73 -46.65 -28.54
N SER A 408 22.11 -45.40 -28.63
CA SER A 408 23.50 -44.93 -28.66
C SER A 408 24.29 -45.37 -27.41
N ARG A 409 23.72 -45.18 -26.21
CA ARG A 409 24.34 -45.61 -24.94
C ARG A 409 24.51 -47.12 -24.87
N ILE A 410 23.47 -47.88 -25.19
CA ILE A 410 23.50 -49.36 -25.15
C ILE A 410 24.50 -49.90 -26.17
N ALA A 411 24.65 -49.26 -27.35
CA ALA A 411 25.65 -49.64 -28.35
C ALA A 411 27.07 -49.39 -27.85
N GLN A 412 27.31 -48.27 -27.14
CA GLN A 412 28.63 -48.02 -26.51
C GLN A 412 28.94 -49.03 -25.40
N ASP A 413 27.94 -49.41 -24.60
CA ASP A 413 28.09 -50.47 -23.59
C ASP A 413 28.44 -51.83 -24.27
N ALA A 414 27.78 -52.16 -25.40
CA ALA A 414 28.06 -53.38 -26.15
C ALA A 414 29.49 -53.40 -26.72
N ASP A 415 29.94 -52.25 -27.27
CA ASP A 415 31.30 -52.09 -27.77
C ASP A 415 32.36 -52.26 -26.65
N ALA A 416 32.10 -51.60 -25.49
CA ALA A 416 32.97 -51.68 -24.32
C ALA A 416 33.11 -53.17 -23.79
N LEU A 417 31.99 -53.85 -23.66
CA LEU A 417 31.96 -55.28 -23.26
C LEU A 417 32.68 -56.16 -24.27
N ALA A 418 32.40 -55.92 -25.56
CA ALA A 418 33.10 -56.73 -26.62
C ALA A 418 34.59 -56.51 -26.62
N ARG A 419 35.11 -55.33 -26.41
CA ARG A 419 36.55 -55.02 -26.29
C ARG A 419 37.12 -55.61 -25.02
N TYR A 420 36.39 -55.57 -23.90
CA TYR A 420 36.83 -56.24 -22.67
C TYR A 420 37.00 -57.78 -22.84
N ASP A 421 36.04 -58.39 -23.51
CA ASP A 421 36.08 -59.83 -23.77
C ASP A 421 37.28 -60.29 -24.72
N VAL A 422 37.76 -59.36 -25.53
CA VAL A 422 38.81 -59.59 -26.52
C VAL A 422 40.21 -59.25 -25.98
N GLY A 423 40.35 -58.29 -25.08
CA GLY A 423 41.61 -57.84 -24.45
C GLY A 423 42.07 -58.81 -23.38
#